data_5ca161d82bd6d0d624c7156cd5afd579
#
_entry.id   5ca161d82bd6d0d624c7156cd5afd579
#
_cell.length_a   1.000
_cell.length_b   1.000
_cell.length_c   1.000
_cell.angle_alpha   90.00
_cell.angle_beta   90.00
_cell.angle_gamma   90.00
#
_symmetry.space_group_name_H-M   'P 1'
#
loop_
_entity.id
_entity.type
_entity.pdbx_description
1 polymer ?
#
loop_
_entity_poly.entity_id
_entity_poly.type
_entity_poly.pdbx_seq_one_letter_code
_entity_poly.pdbx_strand_id
1 'polypeptide(L)'
;MESVSALVARVYPGRSREELDAVRAFGAFIRALSQRILTNARPVKLSRGTLFVNTSNSAWANSLQLESESLLAKIKRTAPDARIRKLVFRAG
;
A
#
# COMPACT_ATOMS: atom_id res chain seq x y z
N MET A 1 -20.30 10.30 5.04
CA MET A 1 -19.96 9.19 4.13
C MET A 1 -19.03 8.20 4.81
N GLU A 2 -19.35 6.93 4.71
CA GLU A 2 -18.53 5.91 5.34
C GLU A 2 -17.24 5.67 4.57
N SER A 3 -16.16 5.44 5.31
CA SER A 3 -14.89 5.06 4.71
C SER A 3 -14.97 3.63 4.16
N VAL A 4 -14.07 3.29 3.25
CA VAL A 4 -13.98 1.93 2.72
C VAL A 4 -13.71 0.94 3.85
N SER A 5 -12.91 1.33 4.84
CA SER A 5 -12.62 0.46 6.00
C SER A 5 -13.87 0.19 6.82
N ALA A 6 -14.72 1.20 7.04
CA ALA A 6 -15.96 1.02 7.78
C ALA A 6 -16.93 0.12 7.01
N LEU A 7 -16.99 0.28 5.69
CA LEU A 7 -17.84 -0.55 4.85
C LEU A 7 -17.40 -2.01 4.87
N VAL A 8 -16.09 -2.26 4.79
CA VAL A 8 -15.54 -3.62 4.84
C VAL A 8 -15.84 -4.26 6.21
N ALA A 9 -15.67 -3.53 7.29
CA ALA A 9 -15.95 -4.04 8.64
C ALA A 9 -17.43 -4.39 8.81
N ARG A 10 -18.32 -3.64 8.16
CA ARG A 10 -19.76 -3.89 8.21
C ARG A 10 -20.15 -5.13 7.41
N VAL A 11 -19.59 -5.29 6.21
CA VAL A 11 -19.93 -6.40 5.30
C VAL A 11 -19.28 -7.71 5.75
N TYR A 12 -18.09 -7.61 6.33
CA TYR A 12 -17.31 -8.77 6.78
C TYR A 12 -17.03 -8.69 8.28
N PRO A 13 -18.07 -8.87 9.12
CA PRO A 13 -17.84 -8.86 10.57
C PRO A 13 -16.90 -9.98 10.94
N GLY A 14 -15.92 -9.67 11.78
CA GLY A 14 -14.89 -10.64 12.17
C GLY A 14 -13.57 -10.46 11.44
N ARG A 15 -13.48 -9.53 10.48
CA ARG A 15 -12.21 -9.18 9.87
C ARG A 15 -11.29 -8.57 10.93
N SER A 16 -10.03 -8.99 10.92
CA SER A 16 -9.03 -8.50 11.86
C SER A 16 -8.67 -7.03 11.55
N ARG A 17 -8.10 -6.36 12.56
CA ARG A 17 -7.58 -5.01 12.36
C ARG A 17 -6.50 -4.99 11.28
N GLU A 18 -5.67 -6.03 11.22
CA GLU A 18 -4.62 -6.14 10.22
C GLU A 18 -5.18 -6.14 8.80
N GLU A 19 -6.29 -6.83 8.57
CA GLU A 19 -6.93 -6.84 7.28
C GLU A 19 -7.49 -5.48 6.90
N LEU A 20 -8.07 -4.76 7.86
CA LEU A 20 -8.57 -3.41 7.64
C LEU A 20 -7.44 -2.42 7.38
N ASP A 21 -6.32 -2.57 8.09
CA ASP A 21 -5.13 -1.76 7.85
C ASP A 21 -4.57 -2.01 6.46
N ALA A 22 -4.60 -3.27 6.00
CA ALA A 22 -4.15 -3.61 4.65
C ALA A 22 -5.02 -2.92 3.59
N VAL A 23 -6.33 -2.89 3.77
CA VAL A 23 -7.24 -2.20 2.85
C VAL A 23 -6.91 -0.71 2.77
N ARG A 24 -6.68 -0.07 3.91
CA ARG A 24 -6.29 1.34 3.97
C ARG A 24 -4.96 1.58 3.28
N ALA A 25 -3.98 0.73 3.55
CA ALA A 25 -2.64 0.85 2.98
C ALA A 25 -2.66 0.70 1.46
N PHE A 26 -3.40 -0.27 0.96
CA PHE A 26 -3.53 -0.50 -0.48
C PHE A 26 -4.20 0.70 -1.15
N GLY A 27 -5.27 1.21 -0.56
CA GLY A 27 -5.95 2.39 -1.08
C GLY A 27 -5.05 3.62 -1.08
N ALA A 28 -4.28 3.82 -0.02
CA ALA A 28 -3.35 4.94 0.08
C ALA A 28 -2.25 4.84 -0.99
N PHE A 29 -1.72 3.65 -1.21
CA PHE A 29 -0.72 3.40 -2.24
C PHE A 29 -1.26 3.78 -3.62
N ILE A 30 -2.46 3.32 -3.94
CA ILE A 30 -3.08 3.58 -5.25
C ILE A 30 -3.34 5.06 -5.45
N ARG A 31 -3.80 5.77 -4.42
CA ARG A 31 -4.13 7.20 -4.54
C ARG A 31 -2.89 8.09 -4.58
N ALA A 32 -1.81 7.69 -3.93
CA ALA A 32 -0.63 8.54 -3.80
C ALA A 32 0.31 8.47 -5.00
N LEU A 33 0.31 7.39 -5.74
CA LEU A 33 1.31 7.14 -6.78
C LEU A 33 0.75 7.35 -8.17
N SER A 34 1.65 7.66 -9.13
CA SER A 34 1.27 7.92 -10.51
C SER A 34 0.82 6.63 -11.21
N GLN A 35 0.04 6.79 -12.26
CA GLN A 35 -0.43 5.67 -13.06
C GLN A 35 0.73 4.86 -13.66
N ARG A 36 1.82 5.53 -13.99
CA ARG A 36 3.03 4.86 -14.52
C ARG A 36 3.56 3.84 -13.53
N ILE A 37 3.64 4.22 -12.25
CA ILE A 37 4.08 3.32 -11.20
C ILE A 37 3.06 2.21 -10.99
N LEU A 38 1.78 2.56 -10.92
CA LEU A 38 0.71 1.60 -10.66
C LEU A 38 0.56 0.54 -11.76
N THR A 39 0.95 0.87 -12.99
CA THR A 39 0.95 -0.08 -14.08
C THR A 39 1.99 -1.19 -13.87
N ASN A 40 3.08 -0.88 -13.16
CA ASN A 40 4.20 -1.78 -12.99
C ASN A 40 4.40 -2.25 -11.55
N ALA A 41 3.56 -1.82 -10.63
CA ALA A 41 3.67 -2.17 -9.22
C ALA A 41 2.29 -2.29 -8.59
N ARG A 42 2.08 -3.34 -7.80
CA ARG A 42 0.83 -3.51 -7.06
C ARG A 42 1.11 -3.93 -5.63
N PRO A 43 0.39 -3.35 -4.67
CA PRO A 43 0.50 -3.80 -3.30
C PRO A 43 -0.16 -5.17 -3.15
N VAL A 44 0.48 -6.07 -2.42
CA VAL A 44 -0.02 -7.44 -2.26
C VAL A 44 -0.27 -7.83 -0.81
N LYS A 45 0.44 -7.20 0.12
CA LYS A 45 0.36 -7.60 1.51
C LYS A 45 0.87 -6.49 2.42
N LEU A 46 0.22 -6.31 3.56
CA LEU A 46 0.71 -5.49 4.65
C LEU A 46 0.97 -6.39 5.85
N SER A 47 2.19 -6.37 6.37
CA SER A 47 2.56 -7.14 7.54
C SER A 47 3.39 -6.28 8.48
N ARG A 48 2.88 -6.07 9.69
CA ARG A 48 3.57 -5.30 10.74
C ARG A 48 4.09 -3.94 10.26
N GLY A 49 3.28 -3.24 9.49
CA GLY A 49 3.64 -1.93 8.97
C GLY A 49 4.49 -1.95 7.70
N THR A 50 4.90 -3.11 7.22
CA THR A 50 5.62 -3.25 5.96
C THR A 50 4.65 -3.56 4.83
N LEU A 51 4.60 -2.71 3.82
CA LEU A 51 3.78 -2.94 2.64
C LEU A 51 4.64 -3.63 1.58
N PHE A 52 4.25 -4.84 1.21
CA PHE A 52 4.92 -5.61 0.17
C PHE A 52 4.27 -5.31 -1.17
N VAL A 53 5.10 -4.95 -2.15
CA VAL A 53 4.65 -4.53 -3.47
C VAL A 53 5.32 -5.40 -4.52
N ASN A 54 4.52 -6.03 -5.37
CA ASN A 54 5.05 -6.79 -6.50
C ASN A 54 5.20 -5.85 -7.70
N THR A 55 6.29 -6.04 -8.44
CA THR A 55 6.58 -5.25 -9.63
C THR A 55 6.68 -6.14 -10.86
N SER A 56 6.63 -5.51 -12.04
CA SER A 56 6.69 -6.21 -13.32
C SER A 56 8.01 -6.94 -13.54
N ASN A 57 9.11 -6.41 -13.00
CA ASN A 57 10.43 -6.99 -13.15
C ASN A 57 11.38 -6.45 -12.09
N SER A 58 12.59 -7.01 -12.04
CA SER A 58 13.59 -6.62 -11.04
C SER A 58 14.12 -5.20 -11.22
N ALA A 59 14.15 -4.71 -12.46
CA ALA A 59 14.57 -3.32 -12.71
C ALA A 59 13.61 -2.33 -12.05
N TRP A 60 12.31 -2.56 -12.18
CA TRP A 60 11.29 -1.75 -11.49
C TRP A 60 11.42 -1.88 -9.97
N ALA A 61 11.63 -3.10 -9.48
CA ALA A 61 11.77 -3.33 -8.04
C ALA A 61 12.96 -2.55 -7.48
N ASN A 62 14.11 -2.61 -8.14
CA ASN A 62 15.30 -1.88 -7.71
C ASN A 62 15.10 -0.37 -7.74
N SER A 63 14.54 0.15 -8.84
CA SER A 63 14.30 1.59 -8.97
C SER A 63 13.35 2.11 -7.90
N LEU A 64 12.25 1.42 -7.68
CA LEU A 64 11.27 1.84 -6.68
C LEU A 64 11.80 1.68 -5.25
N GLN A 65 12.61 0.65 -5.00
CA GLN A 65 13.20 0.46 -3.68
C GLN A 65 14.16 1.61 -3.34
N LEU A 66 14.92 2.10 -4.32
CA LEU A 66 15.79 3.26 -4.11
C LEU A 66 15.00 4.53 -3.78
N GLU A 67 13.77 4.63 -4.28
CA GLU A 67 12.89 5.77 -4.02
C GLU A 67 11.89 5.52 -2.90
N SER A 68 12.04 4.41 -2.17
CA SER A 68 11.05 3.98 -1.19
C SER A 68 10.73 5.02 -0.12
N GLU A 69 11.73 5.75 0.36
CA GLU A 69 11.49 6.79 1.38
C GLU A 69 10.65 7.93 0.84
N SER A 70 10.93 8.40 -0.39
CA SER A 70 10.16 9.45 -1.04
C SER A 70 8.73 9.00 -1.29
N LEU A 71 8.56 7.77 -1.76
CA LEU A 71 7.25 7.20 -2.03
C LEU A 71 6.46 7.03 -0.73
N LEU A 72 7.11 6.58 0.31
CA LEU A 72 6.47 6.44 1.62
C LEU A 72 6.01 7.80 2.16
N ALA A 73 6.82 8.84 2.00
CA ALA A 73 6.44 10.19 2.40
C ALA A 73 5.20 10.68 1.66
N LYS A 74 5.11 10.40 0.35
CA LYS A 74 3.92 10.73 -0.44
C LYS A 74 2.69 10.01 0.08
N ILE A 75 2.81 8.73 0.35
CA ILE A 75 1.70 7.91 0.86
C ILE A 75 1.23 8.46 2.21
N LYS A 76 2.15 8.78 3.10
CA LYS A 76 1.81 9.33 4.42
C LYS A 76 1.12 10.69 4.33
N ARG A 77 1.51 11.53 3.37
CA ARG A 77 0.85 12.82 3.16
C ARG A 77 -0.56 12.66 2.60
N THR A 78 -0.74 11.67 1.73
CA THR A 78 -2.05 11.41 1.12
C THR A 78 -3.00 10.76 2.11
N ALA A 79 -2.50 9.86 2.94
CA ALA A 79 -3.29 9.13 3.91
C ALA A 79 -2.53 9.01 5.24
N PRO A 80 -2.58 10.05 6.08
CA PRO A 80 -1.87 10.04 7.36
C PRO A 80 -2.29 8.91 8.30
N ASP A 81 -3.49 8.38 8.13
CA ASP A 81 -4.01 7.29 8.95
C ASP A 81 -3.56 5.91 8.49
N ALA A 82 -2.94 5.81 7.31
CA ALA A 82 -2.39 4.54 6.86
C ALA A 82 -1.15 4.20 7.68
N ARG A 83 -1.14 3.00 8.25
CA ARG A 83 -0.08 2.58 9.16
C ARG A 83 1.02 1.84 8.41
N ILE A 84 1.71 2.55 7.52
CA ILE A 84 2.81 2.00 6.74
C ILE A 84 4.10 2.59 7.26
N ARG A 85 5.04 1.72 7.65
CA ARG A 85 6.36 2.12 8.13
C ARG A 85 7.43 1.93 7.07
N LYS A 86 7.23 0.97 6.18
CA LYS A 86 8.24 0.56 5.22
C LYS A 86 7.59 0.04 3.96
N LEU A 87 8.27 0.23 2.83
CA LEU A 87 7.88 -0.34 1.55
C LEU A 87 8.94 -1.34 1.11
N VAL A 88 8.51 -2.51 0.65
CA VAL A 88 9.40 -3.52 0.09
C VAL A 88 8.91 -3.88 -1.30
N PHE A 89 9.75 -3.66 -2.30
CA PHE A 89 9.43 -3.93 -3.71
C PHE A 89 10.13 -5.20 -4.15
N ARG A 90 9.38 -6.10 -4.79
CA ARG A 90 9.90 -7.37 -5.29
C ARG A 90 9.39 -7.61 -6.69
N ALA A 91 10.23 -8.27 -7.52
CA ALA A 91 9.78 -8.78 -8.80
C ALA A 91 8.92 -10.02 -8.52
N GLY A 92 7.73 -10.06 -9.09
CA GLY A 92 6.87 -11.17 -8.74
C GLY A 92 5.89 -11.60 -9.82
#